data_ba181c46c2dda0dbff0083915b54bc7d
#
_entry.id   ba181c46c2dda0dbff0083915b54bc7d
#
_cell.length_a   1.000
_cell.length_b   1.000
_cell.length_c   1.000
_cell.angle_alpha   90.00
_cell.angle_beta   90.00
_cell.angle_gamma   90.00
#
_symmetry.space_group_name_H-M   'P 1'
#
loop_
_entity.id
_entity.type
_entity.pdbx_description
1 polymer ?
#
loop_
_entity_poly.entity_id
_entity_poly.type
_entity_poly.pdbx_seq_one_letter_code
_entity_poly.pdbx_strand_id
1 'polypeptide(L)'
;MTTTAEQAPAAAPQAFSKAPGTGVALVTGASSGIGEDTAHKLRALGYIVYGAARRTDRLQALTADGIRPLAMDVTDDASMSSGVNRILEETGRIDVLVNNAGYGSYGAIEDVPIDEARRQFEVNVFGLARLTQLITPHMRTRGSGTIINISSIGGRLTTPLGGWYHATKYAVEALSDALRIELSPFGIDVVVVEPGGIRTEWASIAADHLEATAEGSAYADQIRDVAGAMRSESNRRHYSPPEVIARTVGKIVTARHPRTRYAVGFMAKPLIAARRVLPDRAFDQLIGAAFGFRR
;
A
#
# COMPACT_ATOMS: atom_id res chain seq x y z
N MET A 1 -7.66 53.93 -27.82
CA MET A 1 -6.79 53.73 -26.65
C MET A 1 -7.40 52.62 -25.81
N THR A 2 -6.94 51.42 -26.03
CA THR A 2 -7.42 50.20 -25.33
C THR A 2 -6.42 49.85 -24.21
N THR A 3 -6.84 50.08 -22.98
CA THR A 3 -6.03 49.82 -21.79
C THR A 3 -6.06 48.32 -21.52
N THR A 4 -4.93 47.65 -21.75
CA THR A 4 -4.70 46.25 -21.38
C THR A 4 -4.54 46.20 -19.86
N ALA A 5 -5.47 45.53 -19.17
CA ALA A 5 -5.35 45.27 -17.76
C ALA A 5 -4.28 44.18 -17.54
N GLU A 6 -3.19 44.58 -16.93
CA GLU A 6 -2.09 43.73 -16.48
C GLU A 6 -2.59 42.84 -15.33
N GLN A 7 -2.75 41.55 -15.61
CA GLN A 7 -3.07 40.56 -14.56
C GLN A 7 -1.86 40.42 -13.63
N ALA A 8 -2.05 40.78 -12.37
CA ALA A 8 -1.06 40.54 -11.32
C ALA A 8 -0.69 39.05 -11.25
N PRO A 9 0.60 38.71 -11.06
CA PRO A 9 1.02 37.31 -10.95
C PRO A 9 0.36 36.66 -9.74
N ALA A 10 -0.23 35.49 -9.97
CA ALA A 10 -0.78 34.68 -8.90
C ALA A 10 0.28 34.45 -7.80
N ALA A 11 -0.05 34.75 -6.56
CA ALA A 11 0.84 34.57 -5.41
C ALA A 11 1.37 33.12 -5.42
N ALA A 12 2.70 32.98 -5.35
CA ALA A 12 3.35 31.67 -5.26
C ALA A 12 2.74 30.88 -4.07
N PRO A 13 2.40 29.61 -4.24
CA PRO A 13 1.83 28.81 -3.18
C PRO A 13 2.79 28.81 -2.00
N GLN A 14 2.30 29.20 -0.82
CA GLN A 14 3.08 29.17 0.41
C GLN A 14 3.54 27.74 0.65
N ALA A 15 4.85 27.52 0.67
CA ALA A 15 5.45 26.22 0.93
C ALA A 15 4.91 25.67 2.26
N PHE A 16 4.21 24.55 2.18
CA PHE A 16 3.64 23.88 3.34
C PHE A 16 4.76 23.46 4.29
N SER A 17 4.74 23.95 5.52
CA SER A 17 5.61 23.45 6.57
C SER A 17 5.18 22.01 6.92
N LYS A 18 6.02 21.02 6.66
CA LYS A 18 5.88 19.64 7.16
C LYS A 18 6.13 19.56 8.68
N ALA A 19 5.71 20.61 9.42
CA ALA A 19 5.84 20.62 10.87
C ALA A 19 4.97 19.50 11.47
N PRO A 20 5.49 18.73 12.42
CA PRO A 20 4.69 17.77 13.18
C PRO A 20 3.50 18.47 13.83
N GLY A 21 2.31 17.88 13.75
CA GLY A 21 1.16 18.29 14.56
C GLY A 21 0.04 19.06 13.86
N THR A 22 0.10 19.32 12.55
CA THR A 22 -0.95 20.14 11.88
C THR A 22 -1.60 19.50 10.65
N GLY A 23 -1.22 18.32 10.25
CA GLY A 23 -1.70 17.65 9.05
C GLY A 23 -2.85 16.68 9.26
N VAL A 24 -3.55 16.34 8.17
CA VAL A 24 -4.61 15.34 8.13
C VAL A 24 -4.13 14.15 7.31
N ALA A 25 -4.26 12.94 7.83
CA ALA A 25 -3.87 11.71 7.19
C ALA A 25 -5.04 10.74 7.04
N LEU A 26 -5.17 10.16 5.85
CA LEU A 26 -6.05 9.04 5.57
C LEU A 26 -5.23 7.76 5.39
N VAL A 27 -5.54 6.73 6.18
CA VAL A 27 -4.89 5.41 6.11
C VAL A 27 -5.94 4.37 5.77
N THR A 28 -5.82 3.72 4.60
CA THR A 28 -6.72 2.62 4.22
C THR A 28 -6.24 1.27 4.76
N GLY A 29 -7.16 0.34 5.03
CA GLY A 29 -6.83 -0.93 5.64
C GLY A 29 -6.32 -0.81 7.08
N ALA A 30 -6.79 0.20 7.81
CA ALA A 30 -6.33 0.53 9.16
C ALA A 30 -6.85 -0.39 10.27
N SER A 31 -7.67 -1.39 9.94
CA SER A 31 -8.29 -2.28 10.94
C SER A 31 -7.35 -3.38 11.47
N SER A 32 -6.13 -3.49 10.97
CA SER A 32 -5.12 -4.46 11.44
C SER A 32 -3.73 -4.21 10.85
N GLY A 33 -2.70 -4.74 11.51
CA GLY A 33 -1.35 -4.90 10.99
C GLY A 33 -0.67 -3.60 10.54
N ILE A 34 -0.15 -3.55 9.31
CA ILE A 34 0.60 -2.39 8.80
C ILE A 34 -0.24 -1.10 8.85
N GLY A 35 -1.52 -1.17 8.47
CA GLY A 35 -2.40 -0.01 8.44
C GLY A 35 -2.69 0.54 9.84
N GLU A 36 -2.97 -0.34 10.79
CA GLU A 36 -3.21 -0.02 12.19
C GLU A 36 -1.99 0.66 12.82
N ASP A 37 -0.81 0.04 12.74
CA ASP A 37 0.42 0.61 13.29
C ASP A 37 0.81 1.93 12.60
N THR A 38 0.53 2.05 11.31
CA THR A 38 0.74 3.30 10.56
C THR A 38 -0.18 4.41 11.07
N ALA A 39 -1.44 4.11 11.33
CA ALA A 39 -2.39 5.07 11.88
C ALA A 39 -1.96 5.55 13.28
N HIS A 40 -1.55 4.64 14.16
CA HIS A 40 -0.99 4.98 15.47
C HIS A 40 0.28 5.84 15.36
N LYS A 41 1.18 5.48 14.43
CA LYS A 41 2.42 6.23 14.23
C LYS A 41 2.15 7.66 13.75
N LEU A 42 1.24 7.85 12.81
CA LEU A 42 0.86 9.19 12.33
C LEU A 42 0.15 10.00 13.43
N ARG A 43 -0.71 9.36 14.23
CA ARG A 43 -1.34 9.99 15.38
C ARG A 43 -0.32 10.46 16.42
N ALA A 44 0.68 9.62 16.73
CA ALA A 44 1.77 9.96 17.63
C ALA A 44 2.67 11.10 17.10
N LEU A 45 2.68 11.36 15.79
CA LEU A 45 3.35 12.50 15.16
C LEU A 45 2.46 13.76 15.12
N GLY A 46 1.24 13.70 15.71
CA GLY A 46 0.34 14.83 15.85
C GLY A 46 -0.64 15.02 14.68
N TYR A 47 -0.69 14.10 13.69
CA TYR A 47 -1.69 14.18 12.64
C TYR A 47 -3.10 13.93 13.16
N ILE A 48 -4.10 14.57 12.55
CA ILE A 48 -5.49 14.11 12.61
C ILE A 48 -5.56 12.91 11.66
N VAL A 49 -5.82 11.72 12.20
CA VAL A 49 -5.78 10.47 11.42
C VAL A 49 -7.17 9.90 11.26
N TYR A 50 -7.53 9.63 10.00
CA TYR A 50 -8.70 8.83 9.65
C TYR A 50 -8.22 7.41 9.27
N GLY A 51 -8.63 6.44 10.09
CA GLY A 51 -8.41 5.03 9.81
C GLY A 51 -9.59 4.46 9.03
N ALA A 52 -9.38 4.07 7.78
CA ALA A 52 -10.43 3.57 6.89
C ALA A 52 -10.36 2.05 6.71
N ALA A 53 -11.48 1.36 6.86
CA ALA A 53 -11.65 -0.06 6.56
C ALA A 53 -13.13 -0.45 6.50
N ARG A 54 -13.39 -1.69 6.03
CA ARG A 54 -14.73 -2.29 6.02
C ARG A 54 -15.16 -2.80 7.41
N ARG A 55 -14.22 -3.30 8.21
CA ARG A 55 -14.45 -3.85 9.56
C ARG A 55 -14.55 -2.71 10.57
N THR A 56 -15.76 -2.18 10.74
CA THR A 56 -16.02 -1.02 11.59
C THR A 56 -15.85 -1.29 13.08
N ASP A 57 -16.12 -2.53 13.52
CA ASP A 57 -15.87 -3.00 14.89
C ASP A 57 -14.41 -2.84 15.31
N ARG A 58 -13.48 -3.28 14.48
CA ARG A 58 -12.05 -3.10 14.72
C ARG A 58 -11.61 -1.63 14.66
N LEU A 59 -12.22 -0.83 13.78
CA LEU A 59 -11.93 0.61 13.71
C LEU A 59 -12.39 1.36 14.96
N GLN A 60 -13.49 0.94 15.59
CA GLN A 60 -13.97 1.56 16.83
C GLN A 60 -12.94 1.44 17.98
N ALA A 61 -12.18 0.35 18.03
CA ALA A 61 -11.11 0.18 19.02
C ALA A 61 -10.04 1.28 18.90
N LEU A 62 -9.77 1.79 17.70
CA LEU A 62 -8.77 2.85 17.45
C LEU A 62 -9.21 4.23 17.96
N THR A 63 -10.50 4.40 18.28
CA THR A 63 -11.04 5.68 18.77
C THR A 63 -10.44 6.06 20.12
N ALA A 64 -10.13 5.07 20.97
CA ALA A 64 -9.50 5.31 22.25
C ALA A 64 -8.12 6.01 22.12
N ASP A 65 -7.42 5.79 21.00
CA ASP A 65 -6.13 6.37 20.68
C ASP A 65 -6.24 7.68 19.86
N GLY A 66 -7.48 8.19 19.71
CA GLY A 66 -7.75 9.44 19.00
C GLY A 66 -7.65 9.33 17.48
N ILE A 67 -7.74 8.12 16.92
CA ILE A 67 -7.86 7.86 15.47
C ILE A 67 -9.35 7.89 15.12
N ARG A 68 -9.72 8.64 14.09
CA ARG A 68 -11.10 8.77 13.62
C ARG A 68 -11.47 7.59 12.74
N PRO A 69 -12.47 6.77 13.13
CA PRO A 69 -12.91 5.65 12.32
C PRO A 69 -13.67 6.13 11.09
N LEU A 70 -13.36 5.51 9.94
CA LEU A 70 -14.01 5.79 8.66
C LEU A 70 -14.42 4.46 7.99
N ALA A 71 -15.71 4.16 7.97
CA ALA A 71 -16.21 3.04 7.18
C ALA A 71 -15.96 3.32 5.70
N MET A 72 -15.17 2.47 5.03
CA MET A 72 -14.84 2.65 3.61
C MET A 72 -14.53 1.31 2.98
N ASP A 73 -15.17 1.03 1.85
CA ASP A 73 -14.78 -0.02 0.92
C ASP A 73 -14.06 0.62 -0.28
N VAL A 74 -12.82 0.24 -0.50
CA VAL A 74 -12.01 0.76 -1.62
C VAL A 74 -12.42 0.19 -2.98
N THR A 75 -13.40 -0.71 -3.02
CA THR A 75 -14.01 -1.22 -4.27
C THR A 75 -15.33 -0.54 -4.60
N ASP A 76 -15.79 0.36 -3.73
CA ASP A 76 -17.05 1.11 -3.90
C ASP A 76 -16.76 2.60 -4.04
N ASP A 77 -17.04 3.15 -5.22
CA ASP A 77 -16.79 4.56 -5.55
C ASP A 77 -17.59 5.52 -4.66
N ALA A 78 -18.85 5.19 -4.36
CA ALA A 78 -19.69 6.00 -3.50
C ALA A 78 -19.16 6.04 -2.06
N SER A 79 -18.68 4.89 -1.55
CA SER A 79 -18.06 4.78 -0.25
C SER A 79 -16.77 5.61 -0.15
N MET A 80 -15.89 5.52 -1.16
CA MET A 80 -14.68 6.32 -1.22
C MET A 80 -14.95 7.82 -1.31
N SER A 81 -15.85 8.22 -2.22
CA SER A 81 -16.23 9.62 -2.42
C SER A 81 -16.85 10.23 -1.16
N SER A 82 -17.77 9.52 -0.52
CA SER A 82 -18.38 9.95 0.74
C SER A 82 -17.35 10.10 1.86
N GLY A 83 -16.42 9.13 1.98
CA GLY A 83 -15.37 9.18 2.98
C GLY A 83 -14.41 10.36 2.78
N VAL A 84 -13.98 10.62 1.55
CA VAL A 84 -13.13 11.78 1.22
C VAL A 84 -13.86 13.10 1.50
N ASN A 85 -15.11 13.23 1.07
CA ASN A 85 -15.93 14.43 1.32
C ASN A 85 -16.08 14.69 2.81
N ARG A 86 -16.41 13.68 3.60
CA ARG A 86 -16.48 13.81 5.06
C ARG A 86 -15.18 14.35 5.68
N ILE A 87 -14.02 13.85 5.26
CA ILE A 87 -12.73 14.35 5.76
C ILE A 87 -12.56 15.82 5.40
N LEU A 88 -12.88 16.20 4.15
CA LEU A 88 -12.75 17.56 3.67
C LEU A 88 -13.73 18.51 4.36
N GLU A 89 -14.98 18.11 4.62
CA GLU A 89 -15.97 18.87 5.39
C GLU A 89 -15.52 19.10 6.84
N GLU A 90 -14.97 18.06 7.49
CA GLU A 90 -14.52 18.14 8.89
C GLU A 90 -13.20 18.91 9.08
N THR A 91 -12.31 18.93 8.08
CA THR A 91 -10.92 19.41 8.25
C THR A 91 -10.43 20.37 7.17
N GLY A 92 -11.14 20.48 6.05
CA GLY A 92 -10.75 21.29 4.90
C GLY A 92 -9.54 20.76 4.12
N ARG A 93 -8.96 19.59 4.50
CA ARG A 93 -7.70 19.12 3.92
C ARG A 93 -7.43 17.63 4.08
N ILE A 94 -6.62 17.07 3.19
CA ILE A 94 -5.95 15.79 3.34
C ILE A 94 -4.49 16.02 2.90
N ASP A 95 -3.54 15.81 3.80
CA ASP A 95 -2.11 16.06 3.56
C ASP A 95 -1.34 14.79 3.25
N VAL A 96 -1.79 13.67 3.81
CA VAL A 96 -1.18 12.36 3.64
C VAL A 96 -2.24 11.34 3.28
N LEU A 97 -2.04 10.66 2.16
CA LEU A 97 -2.79 9.46 1.81
C LEU A 97 -1.88 8.24 1.94
N VAL A 98 -2.25 7.27 2.76
CA VAL A 98 -1.59 5.97 2.83
C VAL A 98 -2.51 4.91 2.22
N ASN A 99 -2.23 4.53 0.98
CA ASN A 99 -2.88 3.45 0.28
C ASN A 99 -2.28 2.12 0.76
N ASN A 100 -2.87 1.56 1.83
CA ASN A 100 -2.42 0.31 2.44
C ASN A 100 -3.44 -0.82 2.29
N ALA A 101 -4.71 -0.53 2.04
CA ALA A 101 -5.71 -1.58 1.80
C ALA A 101 -5.28 -2.51 0.67
N GLY A 102 -5.32 -3.81 0.92
CA GLY A 102 -4.91 -4.82 -0.03
C GLY A 102 -4.85 -6.20 0.60
N TYR A 103 -4.92 -7.23 -0.22
CA TYR A 103 -4.76 -8.62 0.21
C TYR A 103 -4.02 -9.43 -0.86
N GLY A 104 -3.58 -10.64 -0.46
CA GLY A 104 -2.96 -11.61 -1.36
C GLY A 104 -3.90 -12.78 -1.57
N SER A 105 -4.37 -12.99 -2.80
CA SER A 105 -4.95 -14.24 -3.25
C SER A 105 -3.88 -15.01 -3.99
N TYR A 106 -3.53 -16.19 -3.48
CA TYR A 106 -2.50 -17.06 -4.01
C TYR A 106 -3.15 -18.30 -4.62
N GLY A 107 -2.49 -18.89 -5.60
CA GLY A 107 -2.85 -20.09 -6.36
C GLY A 107 -2.06 -20.13 -7.64
N ALA A 108 -2.00 -21.27 -8.31
CA ALA A 108 -1.45 -21.35 -9.65
C ALA A 108 -2.28 -20.46 -10.61
N ILE A 109 -1.65 -19.86 -11.60
CA ILE A 109 -2.34 -18.90 -12.49
C ILE A 109 -3.55 -19.52 -13.16
N GLU A 110 -3.45 -20.79 -13.52
CA GLU A 110 -4.52 -21.55 -14.19
C GLU A 110 -5.64 -22.00 -13.24
N ASP A 111 -5.37 -22.10 -11.93
CA ASP A 111 -6.33 -22.59 -10.93
C ASP A 111 -7.13 -21.44 -10.27
N VAL A 112 -6.57 -20.23 -10.21
CA VAL A 112 -7.27 -19.09 -9.62
C VAL A 112 -8.41 -18.62 -10.51
N PRO A 113 -9.67 -18.63 -10.03
CA PRO A 113 -10.79 -18.13 -10.81
C PRO A 113 -10.56 -16.69 -11.25
N ILE A 114 -10.86 -16.37 -12.52
CA ILE A 114 -10.62 -15.03 -13.07
C ILE A 114 -11.37 -13.93 -12.29
N ASP A 115 -12.51 -14.25 -11.70
CA ASP A 115 -13.26 -13.28 -10.89
C ASP A 115 -12.57 -12.97 -9.56
N GLU A 116 -11.82 -13.93 -8.99
CA GLU A 116 -10.99 -13.66 -7.83
C GLU A 116 -9.77 -12.81 -8.23
N ALA A 117 -9.16 -13.07 -9.38
CA ALA A 117 -8.10 -12.23 -9.91
C ALA A 117 -8.59 -10.78 -10.15
N ARG A 118 -9.77 -10.61 -10.73
CA ARG A 118 -10.42 -9.29 -10.90
C ARG A 118 -10.64 -8.60 -9.56
N ARG A 119 -11.21 -9.30 -8.57
CA ARG A 119 -11.43 -8.76 -7.22
C ARG A 119 -10.14 -8.30 -6.57
N GLN A 120 -9.05 -9.04 -6.74
CA GLN A 120 -7.75 -8.64 -6.23
C GLN A 120 -7.23 -7.37 -6.90
N PHE A 121 -7.44 -7.20 -8.21
CA PHE A 121 -7.13 -5.96 -8.92
C PHE A 121 -8.02 -4.80 -8.47
N GLU A 122 -9.31 -5.02 -8.26
CA GLU A 122 -10.24 -3.98 -7.74
C GLU A 122 -9.73 -3.42 -6.42
N VAL A 123 -9.34 -4.27 -5.47
CA VAL A 123 -8.84 -3.81 -4.17
C VAL A 123 -7.44 -3.20 -4.27
N ASN A 124 -6.49 -3.94 -4.87
CA ASN A 124 -5.06 -3.60 -4.77
C ASN A 124 -4.63 -2.50 -5.74
N VAL A 125 -5.35 -2.31 -6.85
CA VAL A 125 -4.95 -1.41 -7.94
C VAL A 125 -5.99 -0.33 -8.18
N PHE A 126 -7.23 -0.71 -8.52
CA PHE A 126 -8.25 0.28 -8.92
C PHE A 126 -8.73 1.12 -7.73
N GLY A 127 -8.93 0.51 -6.56
CA GLY A 127 -9.27 1.24 -5.35
C GLY A 127 -8.20 2.25 -4.93
N LEU A 128 -6.93 1.84 -4.97
CA LEU A 128 -5.79 2.74 -4.75
C LEU A 128 -5.77 3.89 -5.75
N ALA A 129 -5.92 3.59 -7.04
CA ALA A 129 -5.90 4.59 -8.10
C ALA A 129 -7.09 5.56 -7.96
N ARG A 130 -8.29 5.04 -7.69
CA ARG A 130 -9.49 5.86 -7.55
C ARG A 130 -9.43 6.79 -6.34
N LEU A 131 -8.98 6.29 -5.21
CA LEU A 131 -8.82 7.13 -4.02
C LEU A 131 -7.76 8.22 -4.24
N THR A 132 -6.68 7.89 -4.96
CA THR A 132 -5.69 8.88 -5.39
C THR A 132 -6.31 9.95 -6.28
N GLN A 133 -7.16 9.58 -7.27
CA GLN A 133 -7.88 10.53 -8.13
C GLN A 133 -8.77 11.48 -7.33
N LEU A 134 -9.49 10.99 -6.31
CA LEU A 134 -10.38 11.80 -5.48
C LEU A 134 -9.61 12.84 -4.65
N ILE A 135 -8.41 12.51 -4.18
CA ILE A 135 -7.64 13.35 -3.24
C ILE A 135 -6.70 14.30 -3.97
N THR A 136 -6.11 13.88 -5.09
CA THR A 136 -5.13 14.66 -5.84
C THR A 136 -5.57 16.09 -6.20
N PRO A 137 -6.82 16.38 -6.65
CA PRO A 137 -7.24 17.75 -6.94
C PRO A 137 -7.10 18.70 -5.74
N HIS A 138 -7.41 18.22 -4.54
CA HIS A 138 -7.30 19.00 -3.30
C HIS A 138 -5.83 19.24 -2.92
N MET A 139 -4.98 18.22 -3.03
CA MET A 139 -3.53 18.37 -2.81
C MET A 139 -2.91 19.34 -3.82
N ARG A 140 -3.32 19.25 -5.11
CA ARG A 140 -2.83 20.11 -6.18
C ARG A 140 -3.20 21.57 -5.97
N THR A 141 -4.46 21.87 -5.59
CA THR A 141 -4.90 23.25 -5.28
C THR A 141 -4.08 23.85 -4.13
N ARG A 142 -3.62 23.02 -3.20
CA ARG A 142 -2.80 23.45 -2.05
C ARG A 142 -1.30 23.51 -2.35
N GLY A 143 -0.87 22.99 -3.50
CA GLY A 143 0.54 22.89 -3.86
C GLY A 143 1.37 21.96 -2.96
N SER A 144 0.74 21.02 -2.26
CA SER A 144 1.43 20.12 -1.33
C SER A 144 0.62 18.87 -1.02
N GLY A 145 1.32 17.76 -0.79
CA GLY A 145 0.72 16.50 -0.37
C GLY A 145 1.75 15.37 -0.34
N THR A 146 1.40 14.26 0.29
CA THR A 146 2.22 13.03 0.27
C THR A 146 1.32 11.84 0.07
N ILE A 147 1.53 11.09 -1.01
CA ILE A 147 0.85 9.84 -1.31
C ILE A 147 1.84 8.70 -1.07
N ILE A 148 1.50 7.78 -0.19
CA ILE A 148 2.32 6.63 0.17
C ILE A 148 1.58 5.37 -0.26
N ASN A 149 2.12 4.65 -1.23
CA ASN A 149 1.56 3.40 -1.73
C ASN A 149 2.29 2.21 -1.11
N ILE A 150 1.57 1.37 -0.38
CA ILE A 150 2.12 0.14 0.17
C ILE A 150 2.10 -0.93 -0.92
N SER A 151 3.24 -1.09 -1.56
CA SER A 151 3.52 -2.14 -2.54
C SER A 151 3.96 -3.43 -1.83
N SER A 152 4.98 -4.06 -2.31
CA SER A 152 5.62 -5.27 -1.77
C SER A 152 6.94 -5.48 -2.50
N ILE A 153 7.84 -6.31 -1.95
CA ILE A 153 8.91 -6.92 -2.77
C ILE A 153 8.31 -7.67 -3.96
N GLY A 154 7.06 -8.16 -3.81
CA GLY A 154 6.28 -8.79 -4.88
C GLY A 154 5.92 -7.87 -6.05
N GLY A 155 6.16 -6.56 -5.95
CA GLY A 155 6.14 -5.61 -7.08
C GLY A 155 7.48 -5.48 -7.81
N ARG A 156 8.52 -6.19 -7.36
CA ARG A 156 9.87 -6.16 -7.90
C ARG A 156 10.40 -7.55 -8.31
N LEU A 157 9.78 -8.58 -7.81
CA LEU A 157 10.08 -9.98 -8.12
C LEU A 157 8.80 -10.81 -8.04
N THR A 158 8.84 -12.03 -8.58
CA THR A 158 7.72 -12.96 -8.53
C THR A 158 8.12 -14.25 -7.83
N THR A 159 7.11 -14.91 -7.26
CA THR A 159 7.24 -16.25 -6.70
C THR A 159 6.19 -17.18 -7.32
N PRO A 160 6.39 -18.49 -7.36
CA PRO A 160 5.35 -19.43 -7.73
C PRO A 160 4.09 -19.23 -6.89
N LEU A 161 2.94 -19.58 -7.42
CA LEU A 161 1.62 -19.51 -6.80
C LEU A 161 1.14 -18.10 -6.41
N GLY A 162 1.94 -17.06 -6.65
CA GLY A 162 1.60 -15.68 -6.34
C GLY A 162 1.39 -14.80 -7.56
N GLY A 163 1.23 -15.36 -8.76
CA GLY A 163 1.25 -14.62 -10.04
C GLY A 163 0.31 -13.43 -10.08
N TRP A 164 -0.96 -13.61 -9.73
CA TRP A 164 -1.96 -12.54 -9.71
C TRP A 164 -1.66 -11.45 -8.68
N TYR A 165 -1.23 -11.85 -7.46
CA TYR A 165 -0.80 -10.88 -6.45
C TYR A 165 0.38 -10.03 -6.93
N HIS A 166 1.39 -10.69 -7.49
CA HIS A 166 2.56 -9.98 -8.02
C HIS A 166 2.17 -9.01 -9.14
N ALA A 167 1.29 -9.42 -10.06
CA ALA A 167 0.77 -8.57 -11.12
C ALA A 167 0.14 -7.29 -10.55
N THR A 168 -0.67 -7.38 -9.48
CA THR A 168 -1.23 -6.19 -8.83
C THR A 168 -0.14 -5.29 -8.25
N LYS A 169 0.89 -5.86 -7.63
CA LYS A 169 1.96 -5.06 -7.02
C LYS A 169 2.91 -4.44 -8.05
N TYR A 170 3.17 -5.11 -9.18
CA TYR A 170 3.84 -4.49 -10.32
C TYR A 170 3.02 -3.33 -10.91
N ALA A 171 1.71 -3.48 -11.00
CA ALA A 171 0.82 -2.39 -11.43
C ALA A 171 0.91 -1.18 -10.48
N VAL A 172 0.91 -1.40 -9.15
CA VAL A 172 1.09 -0.33 -8.16
C VAL A 172 2.44 0.38 -8.32
N GLU A 173 3.53 -0.37 -8.58
CA GLU A 173 4.85 0.22 -8.84
C GLU A 173 4.83 1.14 -10.08
N ALA A 174 4.26 0.66 -11.19
CA ALA A 174 4.18 1.42 -12.43
C ALA A 174 3.30 2.68 -12.29
N LEU A 175 2.12 2.55 -11.67
CA LEU A 175 1.24 3.68 -11.39
C LEU A 175 1.92 4.72 -10.49
N SER A 176 2.65 4.25 -9.46
CA SER A 176 3.37 5.15 -8.55
C SER A 176 4.48 5.92 -9.24
N ASP A 177 5.18 5.30 -10.20
CA ASP A 177 6.22 5.98 -10.99
C ASP A 177 5.64 7.06 -11.90
N ALA A 178 4.52 6.76 -12.57
CA ALA A 178 3.80 7.73 -13.39
C ALA A 178 3.29 8.91 -12.53
N LEU A 179 2.56 8.60 -11.45
CA LEU A 179 2.04 9.60 -10.52
C LEU A 179 3.13 10.51 -9.94
N ARG A 180 4.31 9.97 -9.63
CA ARG A 180 5.42 10.76 -9.10
C ARG A 180 5.89 11.82 -10.08
N ILE A 181 5.95 11.47 -11.37
CA ILE A 181 6.35 12.41 -12.42
C ILE A 181 5.25 13.45 -12.64
N GLU A 182 4.00 13.01 -12.76
CA GLU A 182 2.83 13.85 -13.03
C GLU A 182 2.54 14.85 -11.89
N LEU A 183 2.75 14.45 -10.63
CA LEU A 183 2.39 15.23 -9.46
C LEU A 183 3.54 16.09 -8.90
N SER A 184 4.78 15.81 -9.31
CA SER A 184 5.95 16.57 -8.87
C SER A 184 5.84 18.09 -9.15
N PRO A 185 5.34 18.57 -10.31
CA PRO A 185 5.18 20.01 -10.54
C PRO A 185 4.21 20.70 -9.58
N PHE A 186 3.36 19.93 -8.90
CA PHE A 186 2.38 20.43 -7.94
C PHE A 186 2.82 20.29 -6.48
N GLY A 187 4.08 19.97 -6.24
CA GLY A 187 4.62 19.83 -4.88
C GLY A 187 4.08 18.62 -4.10
N ILE A 188 3.61 17.58 -4.80
CA ILE A 188 3.07 16.37 -4.21
C ILE A 188 4.11 15.24 -4.32
N ASP A 189 4.50 14.69 -3.18
CA ASP A 189 5.40 13.54 -3.12
C ASP A 189 4.62 12.23 -3.30
N VAL A 190 5.09 11.35 -4.17
CA VAL A 190 4.59 9.98 -4.31
C VAL A 190 5.69 9.00 -3.94
N VAL A 191 5.44 8.21 -2.90
CA VAL A 191 6.44 7.31 -2.30
C VAL A 191 5.90 5.88 -2.26
N VAL A 192 6.74 4.93 -2.64
CA VAL A 192 6.42 3.51 -2.55
C VAL A 192 7.15 2.90 -1.35
N VAL A 193 6.41 2.15 -0.54
CA VAL A 193 6.99 1.27 0.47
C VAL A 193 6.89 -0.17 -0.06
N GLU A 194 8.00 -0.88 -0.04
CA GLU A 194 8.15 -2.26 -0.54
C GLU A 194 8.40 -3.20 0.65
N PRO A 195 7.35 -3.68 1.37
CA PRO A 195 7.51 -4.63 2.47
C PRO A 195 8.06 -5.97 1.99
N GLY A 196 8.99 -6.55 2.75
CA GLY A 196 9.35 -7.95 2.69
C GLY A 196 8.45 -8.79 3.61
N GLY A 197 9.01 -9.79 4.28
CA GLY A 197 8.27 -10.57 5.27
C GLY A 197 7.88 -9.72 6.49
N ILE A 198 6.60 -9.48 6.67
CA ILE A 198 6.02 -8.74 7.82
C ILE A 198 5.04 -9.64 8.56
N ARG A 199 5.14 -9.69 9.87
CA ARG A 199 4.30 -10.49 10.76
C ARG A 199 2.93 -9.85 10.96
N THR A 200 1.97 -10.22 10.11
CA THR A 200 0.58 -9.77 10.15
C THR A 200 -0.37 -10.93 9.87
N GLU A 201 -1.68 -10.70 9.92
CA GLU A 201 -2.71 -11.67 9.50
C GLU A 201 -2.65 -11.98 7.99
N TRP A 202 -1.94 -11.18 7.21
CA TRP A 202 -1.88 -11.29 5.75
C TRP A 202 -1.41 -12.67 5.27
N ALA A 203 -0.40 -13.26 5.93
CA ALA A 203 0.14 -14.55 5.54
C ALA A 203 -0.86 -15.70 5.73
N SER A 204 -1.66 -15.67 6.80
CA SER A 204 -2.71 -16.67 7.02
C SER A 204 -3.85 -16.52 6.01
N ILE A 205 -4.27 -15.28 5.71
CA ILE A 205 -5.29 -14.99 4.69
C ILE A 205 -4.83 -15.49 3.31
N ALA A 206 -3.57 -15.22 2.95
CA ALA A 206 -3.01 -15.68 1.68
C ALA A 206 -2.91 -17.21 1.61
N ALA A 207 -2.59 -17.88 2.73
CA ALA A 207 -2.56 -19.34 2.83
C ALA A 207 -3.97 -19.95 2.69
N ASP A 208 -5.01 -19.31 3.26
CA ASP A 208 -6.39 -19.76 3.13
C ASP A 208 -6.87 -19.73 1.66
N HIS A 209 -6.58 -18.62 0.96
CA HIS A 209 -6.87 -18.52 -0.47
C HIS A 209 -6.10 -19.55 -1.30
N LEU A 210 -4.83 -19.78 -0.97
CA LEU A 210 -3.99 -20.75 -1.66
C LEU A 210 -4.55 -22.17 -1.51
N GLU A 211 -4.91 -22.58 -0.28
CA GLU A 211 -5.46 -23.92 -0.02
C GLU A 211 -6.81 -24.15 -0.70
N ALA A 212 -7.61 -23.08 -0.87
CA ALA A 212 -8.87 -23.18 -1.60
C ALA A 212 -8.71 -23.57 -3.07
N THR A 213 -7.49 -23.44 -3.65
CA THR A 213 -7.19 -23.86 -5.02
C THR A 213 -6.55 -25.24 -5.11
N ALA A 214 -6.38 -25.98 -3.99
CA ALA A 214 -5.62 -27.23 -3.98
C ALA A 214 -6.38 -28.43 -4.54
N GLU A 215 -7.72 -28.48 -4.40
CA GLU A 215 -8.51 -29.61 -4.83
C GLU A 215 -8.49 -29.73 -6.36
N GLY A 216 -8.05 -30.89 -6.85
CA GLY A 216 -7.92 -31.16 -8.30
C GLY A 216 -6.76 -30.45 -9.00
N SER A 217 -5.97 -29.64 -8.29
CA SER A 217 -4.82 -28.93 -8.87
C SER A 217 -3.64 -29.86 -9.13
N ALA A 218 -2.96 -29.65 -10.26
CA ALA A 218 -1.67 -30.27 -10.53
C ALA A 218 -0.56 -29.82 -9.58
N TYR A 219 -0.78 -28.75 -8.83
CA TYR A 219 0.15 -28.14 -7.87
C TYR A 219 -0.20 -28.42 -6.41
N ALA A 220 -1.08 -29.40 -6.14
CA ALA A 220 -1.61 -29.67 -4.80
C ALA A 220 -0.54 -29.89 -3.72
N ASP A 221 0.59 -30.53 -4.06
CA ASP A 221 1.69 -30.77 -3.13
C ASP A 221 2.42 -29.45 -2.80
N GLN A 222 2.78 -28.67 -3.81
CA GLN A 222 3.41 -27.37 -3.64
C GLN A 222 2.51 -26.38 -2.91
N ILE A 223 1.21 -26.41 -3.17
CA ILE A 223 0.22 -25.61 -2.46
C ILE A 223 0.25 -25.93 -0.96
N ARG A 224 0.22 -27.21 -0.58
CA ARG A 224 0.31 -27.61 0.83
C ARG A 224 1.61 -27.16 1.50
N ASP A 225 2.74 -27.33 0.81
CA ASP A 225 4.05 -26.95 1.33
C ASP A 225 4.14 -25.42 1.54
N VAL A 226 3.71 -24.63 0.55
CA VAL A 226 3.76 -23.17 0.61
C VAL A 226 2.77 -22.61 1.63
N ALA A 227 1.53 -23.13 1.69
CA ALA A 227 0.55 -22.72 2.69
C ALA A 227 1.01 -23.07 4.11
N GLY A 228 1.58 -24.28 4.31
CA GLY A 228 2.19 -24.68 5.55
C GLY A 228 3.35 -23.76 5.96
N ALA A 229 4.22 -23.39 5.02
CA ALA A 229 5.30 -22.45 5.26
C ALA A 229 4.81 -21.04 5.63
N MET A 230 3.73 -20.55 5.01
CA MET A 230 3.11 -19.24 5.34
C MET A 230 2.53 -19.22 6.76
N ARG A 231 1.98 -20.34 7.24
CA ARG A 231 1.43 -20.47 8.62
C ARG A 231 2.47 -20.83 9.66
N SER A 232 3.65 -21.32 9.24
CA SER A 232 4.68 -21.79 10.15
C SER A 232 5.14 -20.71 11.13
N GLU A 233 5.01 -21.00 12.44
CA GLU A 233 5.49 -20.13 13.49
C GLU A 233 7.02 -19.95 13.43
N SER A 234 7.77 -20.97 13.03
CA SER A 234 9.21 -20.88 12.81
C SER A 234 9.57 -19.85 11.75
N ASN A 235 8.84 -19.80 10.62
CA ASN A 235 9.05 -18.80 9.59
C ASN A 235 8.61 -17.40 10.05
N ARG A 236 7.49 -17.31 10.76
CA ARG A 236 6.95 -16.05 11.29
C ARG A 236 7.89 -15.36 12.28
N ARG A 237 8.70 -16.11 13.03
CA ARG A 237 9.71 -15.53 13.95
C ARG A 237 10.77 -14.72 13.24
N HIS A 238 11.06 -15.01 11.98
CA HIS A 238 12.02 -14.25 11.16
C HIS A 238 11.41 -12.99 10.56
N TYR A 239 10.08 -12.91 10.46
CA TYR A 239 9.40 -11.76 9.88
C TYR A 239 9.52 -10.55 10.80
N SER A 240 9.68 -9.39 10.18
CA SER A 240 9.72 -8.12 10.88
C SER A 240 8.34 -7.75 11.41
N PRO A 241 8.24 -7.09 12.58
CA PRO A 241 6.96 -6.61 13.08
C PRO A 241 6.45 -5.44 12.22
N PRO A 242 5.11 -5.21 12.15
CA PRO A 242 4.53 -4.17 11.27
C PRO A 242 4.96 -2.74 11.62
N GLU A 243 5.40 -2.49 12.86
CA GLU A 243 5.94 -1.20 13.30
C GLU A 243 7.15 -0.71 12.48
N VAL A 244 7.90 -1.62 11.80
CA VAL A 244 9.02 -1.19 10.95
C VAL A 244 8.52 -0.42 9.73
N ILE A 245 7.32 -0.77 9.22
CA ILE A 245 6.65 -0.05 8.14
C ILE A 245 6.10 1.27 8.67
N ALA A 246 5.42 1.25 9.81
CA ALA A 246 4.89 2.45 10.46
C ALA A 246 6.00 3.49 10.74
N ARG A 247 7.16 3.04 11.26
CA ARG A 247 8.34 3.92 11.44
C ARG A 247 8.85 4.48 10.11
N THR A 248 8.78 3.71 9.03
CA THR A 248 9.19 4.16 7.71
C THR A 248 8.22 5.22 7.17
N VAL A 249 6.92 5.02 7.31
CA VAL A 249 5.90 6.04 6.98
C VAL A 249 6.14 7.31 7.78
N GLY A 250 6.40 7.19 9.09
CA GLY A 250 6.77 8.34 9.92
C GLY A 250 7.97 9.11 9.39
N LYS A 251 9.03 8.42 8.93
CA LYS A 251 10.20 9.07 8.30
C LYS A 251 9.84 9.77 6.98
N ILE A 252 8.96 9.17 6.18
CA ILE A 252 8.52 9.73 4.89
C ILE A 252 7.81 11.06 5.12
N VAL A 253 6.82 11.10 6.02
CA VAL A 253 5.99 12.30 6.23
C VAL A 253 6.74 13.44 6.93
N THR A 254 7.83 13.14 7.64
CA THR A 254 8.67 14.16 8.31
C THR A 254 9.87 14.59 7.46
N ALA A 255 10.19 13.88 6.38
CA ALA A 255 11.28 14.25 5.50
C ALA A 255 10.88 15.41 4.57
N ARG A 256 11.79 16.39 4.38
CA ARG A 256 11.59 17.46 3.40
C ARG A 256 11.55 16.93 1.97
N HIS A 257 12.44 15.99 1.66
CA HIS A 257 12.54 15.28 0.37
C HIS A 257 12.65 13.79 0.64
N PRO A 258 11.53 13.07 0.72
CA PRO A 258 11.58 11.62 0.94
C PRO A 258 12.17 10.90 -0.28
N ARG A 259 12.79 9.74 -0.04
CA ARG A 259 13.15 8.84 -1.15
C ARG A 259 11.90 8.35 -1.84
N THR A 260 12.02 8.03 -3.11
CA THR A 260 10.91 7.52 -3.92
C THR A 260 10.48 6.09 -3.52
N ARG A 261 11.41 5.29 -2.95
CA ARG A 261 11.17 3.89 -2.56
C ARG A 261 11.87 3.53 -1.26
N TYR A 262 11.18 2.68 -0.47
CA TYR A 262 11.69 2.13 0.78
C TYR A 262 11.44 0.62 0.84
N ALA A 263 12.48 -0.18 0.58
CA ALA A 263 12.46 -1.62 0.82
C ALA A 263 12.69 -1.90 2.31
N VAL A 264 11.70 -2.49 2.99
CA VAL A 264 11.68 -2.63 4.46
C VAL A 264 11.15 -4.00 4.89
N GLY A 265 11.72 -4.54 5.95
CA GLY A 265 11.33 -5.82 6.50
C GLY A 265 12.22 -6.97 6.06
N PHE A 266 11.88 -8.16 6.57
CA PHE A 266 12.71 -9.36 6.37
C PHE A 266 12.90 -9.66 4.87
N MET A 267 14.12 -9.89 4.46
CA MET A 267 14.56 -10.23 3.09
C MET A 267 14.22 -9.17 2.01
N ALA A 268 13.65 -8.01 2.36
CA ALA A 268 13.27 -7.01 1.35
C ALA A 268 14.45 -6.58 0.46
N LYS A 269 15.51 -6.07 1.06
CA LYS A 269 16.68 -5.58 0.30
C LYS A 269 17.45 -6.68 -0.41
N PRO A 270 17.80 -7.83 0.24
CA PRO A 270 18.54 -8.91 -0.41
C PRO A 270 17.82 -9.47 -1.64
N LEU A 271 16.51 -9.74 -1.56
CA LEU A 271 15.77 -10.32 -2.68
C LEU A 271 15.64 -9.35 -3.86
N ILE A 272 15.37 -8.07 -3.60
CA ILE A 272 15.34 -7.04 -4.66
C ILE A 272 16.72 -6.90 -5.31
N ALA A 273 17.80 -6.93 -4.51
CA ALA A 273 19.16 -6.88 -5.03
C ALA A 273 19.49 -8.11 -5.89
N ALA A 274 19.16 -9.31 -5.41
CA ALA A 274 19.34 -10.54 -6.15
C ALA A 274 18.60 -10.51 -7.51
N ARG A 275 17.35 -10.06 -7.52
CA ARG A 275 16.55 -9.92 -8.76
C ARG A 275 17.16 -8.94 -9.76
N ARG A 276 17.85 -7.92 -9.30
CA ARG A 276 18.54 -6.94 -10.17
C ARG A 276 19.82 -7.46 -10.80
N VAL A 277 20.52 -8.36 -10.12
CA VAL A 277 21.85 -8.82 -10.50
C VAL A 277 21.80 -10.16 -11.22
N LEU A 278 20.92 -11.07 -10.79
CA LEU A 278 20.82 -12.40 -11.39
C LEU A 278 20.05 -12.36 -12.71
N PRO A 279 20.54 -13.05 -13.75
CA PRO A 279 19.75 -13.34 -14.94
C PRO A 279 18.47 -14.12 -14.58
N ASP A 280 17.42 -14.01 -15.40
CA ASP A 280 16.10 -14.61 -15.13
C ASP A 280 16.19 -16.09 -14.76
N ARG A 281 16.89 -16.92 -15.55
CA ARG A 281 17.02 -18.37 -15.29
C ARG A 281 17.65 -18.66 -13.92
N ALA A 282 18.66 -17.89 -13.52
CA ALA A 282 19.33 -18.10 -12.22
C ALA A 282 18.43 -17.67 -11.07
N PHE A 283 17.69 -16.58 -11.23
CA PHE A 283 16.71 -16.14 -10.25
C PHE A 283 15.55 -17.13 -10.13
N ASP A 284 15.03 -17.63 -11.26
CA ASP A 284 13.93 -18.62 -11.29
C ASP A 284 14.36 -19.92 -10.58
N GLN A 285 15.61 -20.39 -10.80
CA GLN A 285 16.15 -21.55 -10.07
C GLN A 285 16.22 -21.30 -8.57
N LEU A 286 16.69 -20.12 -8.15
CA LEU A 286 16.78 -19.74 -6.73
C LEU A 286 15.40 -19.75 -6.08
N ILE A 287 14.43 -19.08 -6.69
CA ILE A 287 13.07 -18.95 -6.15
C ILE A 287 12.32 -20.29 -6.27
N GLY A 288 12.41 -20.98 -7.41
CA GLY A 288 11.79 -22.28 -7.60
C GLY A 288 12.24 -23.29 -6.55
N ALA A 289 13.54 -23.36 -6.28
CA ALA A 289 14.09 -24.24 -5.25
C ALA A 289 13.55 -23.90 -3.84
N ALA A 290 13.38 -22.61 -3.53
CA ALA A 290 12.85 -22.17 -2.23
C ALA A 290 11.37 -22.51 -2.03
N PHE A 291 10.60 -22.68 -3.12
CA PHE A 291 9.18 -23.00 -3.12
C PHE A 291 8.85 -24.44 -3.55
N GLY A 292 9.84 -25.34 -3.60
CA GLY A 292 9.64 -26.74 -3.96
C GLY A 292 9.47 -27.02 -5.46
N PHE A 293 9.59 -26.01 -6.33
CA PHE A 293 9.54 -26.14 -7.79
C PHE A 293 10.95 -26.43 -8.34
N ARG A 294 11.42 -27.66 -8.16
CA ARG A 294 12.71 -28.11 -8.71
C ARG A 294 12.50 -28.82 -10.04
N ARG A 295 13.39 -28.54 -10.98
CA ARG A 295 13.54 -29.37 -12.20
C ARG A 295 14.37 -30.61 -11.89
#